data_29f378df0dafed606bf1d1b8fb86cf50
#
_entry.id   29f378df0dafed606bf1d1b8fb86cf50
#
_cell.length_a   1.000
_cell.length_b   1.000
_cell.length_c   1.000
_cell.angle_alpha   90.00
_cell.angle_beta   90.00
_cell.angle_gamma   90.00
#
_symmetry.space_group_name_H-M   'P 1'
#
loop_
_entity.id
_entity.type
_entity.pdbx_description
1 polymer ?
#
loop_
_entity_poly.entity_id
_entity_poly.type
_entity_poly.pdbx_seq_one_letter_code
_entity_poly.pdbx_strand_id
1 'polypeptide(L)'
;MDFGFAVDPDAFVRAAVDPARKKLWILDEFRGLRTPVDELAGQVSARSEGGVVRCDSADPRMIASLRQRGVNAVAVKKGPGSVSAGMRWLQERAEIVIDPARCPCAAKEFARYEYAQDRDGTFLAEYPDRDNHFIDAVRYAVEPFSNERRARTWSGLYSIEPGPLPGKENHDYQIEKRAGRRA
;
A
#
# COMPACT_ATOMS: atom_id res chain seq x y z
N MET A 1 0.88 4.59 -3.74
CA MET A 1 1.98 5.54 -4.02
C MET A 1 1.55 6.93 -3.59
N ASP A 2 2.36 7.59 -2.82
CA ASP A 2 2.24 8.99 -2.42
C ASP A 2 3.25 9.82 -3.21
N PHE A 3 2.82 10.96 -3.78
CA PHE A 3 3.72 11.81 -4.56
C PHE A 3 4.30 12.90 -3.68
N GLY A 4 5.62 13.02 -3.72
CA GLY A 4 6.34 14.10 -3.05
C GLY A 4 6.28 15.42 -3.78
N PHE A 5 6.43 16.50 -3.04
CA PHE A 5 6.58 17.84 -3.59
C PHE A 5 7.74 18.58 -2.91
N ALA A 6 8.64 19.17 -3.70
CA ALA A 6 9.76 19.99 -3.26
C ALA A 6 10.72 19.31 -2.27
N VAL A 7 10.31 19.14 -1.01
CA VAL A 7 11.10 18.55 0.08
C VAL A 7 10.59 17.18 0.50
N ASP A 8 9.35 16.86 0.14
CA ASP A 8 8.73 15.58 0.48
C ASP A 8 9.11 14.51 -0.55
N PRO A 9 9.34 13.27 -0.12
CA PRO A 9 9.72 12.19 -1.02
C PRO A 9 8.51 11.62 -1.77
N ASP A 10 8.75 11.14 -2.99
CA ASP A 10 7.88 10.15 -3.59
C ASP A 10 7.99 8.84 -2.80
N ALA A 11 6.87 8.32 -2.32
CA ALA A 11 6.82 7.07 -1.58
C ALA A 11 5.97 6.03 -2.32
N PHE A 12 6.57 4.90 -2.63
CA PHE A 12 5.89 3.73 -3.20
C PHE A 12 6.01 2.56 -2.26
N VAL A 13 4.95 1.77 -2.14
CA VAL A 13 4.97 0.48 -1.45
C VAL A 13 4.30 -0.59 -2.32
N ARG A 14 4.84 -1.80 -2.25
CA ARG A 14 4.16 -3.02 -2.67
C ARG A 14 3.67 -3.76 -1.44
N ALA A 15 2.38 -4.06 -1.41
CA ALA A 15 1.75 -4.68 -0.27
C ALA A 15 0.89 -5.89 -0.67
N ALA A 16 0.77 -6.86 0.23
CA ALA A 16 -0.17 -7.96 0.14
C ALA A 16 -1.12 -7.96 1.32
N VAL A 17 -2.37 -8.34 1.08
CA VAL A 17 -3.44 -8.34 2.09
C VAL A 17 -4.08 -9.71 2.18
N ASP A 18 -4.19 -10.25 3.39
CA ASP A 18 -5.09 -11.36 3.71
C ASP A 18 -6.28 -10.81 4.51
N PRO A 19 -7.43 -10.58 3.86
CA PRO A 19 -8.60 -10.04 4.54
C PRO A 19 -9.18 -10.99 5.58
N ALA A 20 -9.09 -12.30 5.36
CA ALA A 20 -9.67 -13.32 6.26
C ALA A 20 -8.90 -13.37 7.59
N ARG A 21 -7.57 -13.30 7.53
CA ARG A 21 -6.71 -13.28 8.73
C ARG A 21 -6.40 -11.87 9.24
N LYS A 22 -6.92 -10.85 8.57
CA LYS A 22 -6.65 -9.44 8.86
C LYS A 22 -5.15 -9.12 8.89
N LYS A 23 -4.39 -9.69 7.95
CA LYS A 23 -2.96 -9.46 7.85
C LYS A 23 -2.61 -8.57 6.67
N LEU A 24 -1.57 -7.77 6.84
CA LEU A 24 -0.97 -6.92 5.82
C LEU A 24 0.53 -7.17 5.80
N TRP A 25 1.11 -7.36 4.62
CA TRP A 25 2.55 -7.40 4.41
C TRP A 25 2.96 -6.21 3.55
N ILE A 26 4.02 -5.51 3.95
CA ILE A 26 4.72 -4.53 3.13
C ILE A 26 5.96 -5.24 2.60
N LEU A 27 5.97 -5.50 1.29
CA LEU A 27 6.90 -6.41 0.63
C LEU A 27 8.08 -5.70 -0.01
N ASP A 28 7.87 -4.46 -0.46
CA ASP A 28 8.87 -3.67 -1.15
C ASP A 28 8.52 -2.18 -1.03
N GLU A 29 9.54 -1.32 -1.10
CA GLU A 29 9.36 0.12 -1.08
C GLU A 29 10.32 0.83 -2.03
N PHE A 30 9.94 2.04 -2.43
CA PHE A 30 10.83 2.98 -3.08
C PHE A 30 10.62 4.37 -2.47
N ARG A 31 11.73 5.05 -2.20
CA ARG A 31 11.78 6.43 -1.77
C ARG A 31 12.58 7.25 -2.78
N GLY A 32 11.95 8.23 -3.40
CA GLY A 32 12.60 9.18 -4.29
C GLY A 32 12.48 10.62 -3.77
N LEU A 33 13.46 11.45 -4.04
CA LEU A 33 13.39 12.89 -3.77
C LEU A 33 13.71 13.63 -5.05
N ARG A 34 12.74 14.40 -5.57
CA ARG A 34 12.86 15.10 -6.85
C ARG A 34 13.25 14.16 -7.98
N THR A 35 12.71 12.95 -7.99
CA THR A 35 13.04 11.92 -8.95
C THR A 35 12.50 12.30 -10.33
N PRO A 36 13.31 12.29 -11.41
CA PRO A 36 12.80 12.46 -12.75
C PRO A 36 11.73 11.41 -13.07
N VAL A 37 10.68 11.82 -13.79
CA VAL A 37 9.51 10.96 -14.02
C VAL A 37 9.83 9.65 -14.75
N ASP A 38 10.84 9.64 -15.62
CA ASP A 38 11.27 8.42 -16.32
C ASP A 38 11.93 7.43 -15.35
N GLU A 39 12.76 7.92 -14.45
CA GLU A 39 13.37 7.13 -13.40
C GLU A 39 12.30 6.61 -12.42
N LEU A 40 11.40 7.50 -11.97
CA LEU A 40 10.30 7.14 -11.09
C LEU A 40 9.43 6.02 -11.68
N ALA A 41 9.06 6.15 -12.96
CA ALA A 41 8.29 5.14 -13.67
C ALA A 41 9.03 3.80 -13.75
N GLY A 42 10.33 3.81 -14.03
CA GLY A 42 11.18 2.63 -14.03
C GLY A 42 11.23 1.93 -12.67
N GLN A 43 11.45 2.70 -11.60
CA GLN A 43 11.50 2.19 -10.23
C GLN A 43 10.16 1.58 -9.78
N VAL A 44 9.05 2.26 -10.10
CA VAL A 44 7.70 1.78 -9.77
C VAL A 44 7.33 0.56 -10.61
N SER A 45 7.62 0.56 -11.91
CA SER A 45 7.34 -0.56 -12.81
C SER A 45 8.04 -1.84 -12.35
N ALA A 46 9.35 -1.74 -12.04
CA ALA A 46 10.14 -2.87 -11.59
C ALA A 46 9.60 -3.51 -10.29
N ARG A 47 9.08 -2.69 -9.37
CA ARG A 47 8.58 -3.16 -8.05
C ARG A 47 7.12 -3.56 -8.04
N SER A 48 6.30 -2.98 -8.91
CA SER A 48 4.87 -3.29 -8.99
C SER A 48 4.58 -4.64 -9.64
N GLU A 49 5.55 -5.22 -10.36
CA GLU A 49 5.40 -6.52 -11.06
C GLU A 49 4.16 -6.55 -11.95
N GLY A 50 3.83 -5.43 -12.61
CA GLY A 50 2.65 -5.28 -13.45
C GLY A 50 1.33 -5.09 -12.69
N GLY A 51 1.37 -5.08 -11.37
CA GLY A 51 0.21 -4.83 -10.52
C GLY A 51 -0.33 -3.40 -10.64
N VAL A 52 -1.55 -3.19 -10.12
CA VAL A 52 -2.18 -1.87 -10.09
C VAL A 52 -1.49 -0.99 -9.05
N VAL A 53 -0.97 0.14 -9.50
CA VAL A 53 -0.36 1.17 -8.64
C VAL A 53 -1.41 2.23 -8.31
N ARG A 54 -1.88 2.23 -7.07
CA ARG A 54 -2.81 3.24 -6.57
C ARG A 54 -2.05 4.47 -6.11
N CYS A 55 -2.36 5.59 -6.74
CA CYS A 55 -1.64 6.85 -6.55
C CYS A 55 -2.53 7.89 -5.89
N ASP A 56 -1.90 8.78 -5.13
CA ASP A 56 -2.55 10.00 -4.69
C ASP A 56 -3.22 10.70 -5.87
N SER A 57 -4.49 11.06 -5.72
CA SER A 57 -5.27 11.75 -6.75
C SER A 57 -5.00 13.26 -6.83
N ALA A 58 -4.16 13.81 -5.95
CA ALA A 58 -3.82 15.24 -5.95
C ALA A 58 -2.99 15.65 -7.18
N ASP A 59 -2.21 14.70 -7.75
CA ASP A 59 -1.44 14.97 -8.98
C ASP A 59 -1.88 14.08 -10.16
N PRO A 60 -2.94 14.46 -10.88
CA PRO A 60 -3.41 13.72 -12.04
C PRO A 60 -2.43 13.76 -13.23
N ARG A 61 -1.54 14.77 -13.29
CA ARG A 61 -0.53 14.89 -14.35
C ARG A 61 0.56 13.84 -14.16
N MET A 62 1.02 13.64 -12.93
CA MET A 62 1.99 12.61 -12.60
C MET A 62 1.41 11.20 -12.88
N ILE A 63 0.16 10.96 -12.52
CA ILE A 63 -0.53 9.69 -12.84
C ILE A 63 -0.57 9.46 -14.36
N ALA A 64 -0.92 10.48 -15.15
CA ALA A 64 -0.93 10.39 -16.61
C ALA A 64 0.47 10.09 -17.17
N SER A 65 1.50 10.76 -16.63
CA SER A 65 2.89 10.55 -17.03
C SER A 65 3.41 9.15 -16.73
N LEU A 66 3.03 8.57 -15.59
CA LEU A 66 3.35 7.19 -15.24
C LEU A 66 2.67 6.19 -16.19
N ARG A 67 1.39 6.44 -16.53
CA ARG A 67 0.65 5.60 -17.50
C ARG A 67 1.27 5.60 -18.89
N GLN A 68 1.70 6.76 -19.38
CA GLN A 68 2.40 6.89 -20.66
C GLN A 68 3.70 6.06 -20.70
N ARG A 69 4.29 5.77 -19.54
CA ARG A 69 5.50 4.96 -19.37
C ARG A 69 5.22 3.51 -19.00
N GLY A 70 3.98 3.06 -19.16
CA GLY A 70 3.58 1.66 -18.98
C GLY A 70 3.26 1.26 -17.54
N VAL A 71 3.28 2.17 -16.57
CA VAL A 71 2.85 1.87 -15.21
C VAL A 71 1.32 1.80 -15.16
N ASN A 72 0.77 0.73 -14.59
CA ASN A 72 -0.68 0.56 -14.39
C ASN A 72 -1.17 1.45 -13.22
N ALA A 73 -1.01 2.77 -13.36
CA ALA A 73 -1.31 3.75 -12.34
C ALA A 73 -2.79 4.14 -12.33
N VAL A 74 -3.42 4.18 -11.16
CA VAL A 74 -4.81 4.61 -10.97
C VAL A 74 -4.91 5.60 -9.83
N ALA A 75 -5.73 6.64 -9.98
CA ALA A 75 -6.02 7.57 -8.90
C ALA A 75 -6.86 6.92 -7.82
N VAL A 76 -6.50 7.11 -6.54
CA VAL A 76 -7.37 6.73 -5.42
C VAL A 76 -8.57 7.66 -5.32
N LYS A 77 -9.67 7.15 -4.81
CA LYS A 77 -10.86 7.97 -4.53
C LYS A 77 -10.72 8.58 -3.13
N LYS A 78 -10.38 9.85 -3.08
CA LYS A 78 -10.40 10.63 -1.84
C LYS A 78 -11.81 11.22 -1.62
N GLY A 79 -12.23 11.24 -0.37
CA GLY A 79 -13.47 11.87 0.06
C GLY A 79 -13.40 12.22 1.54
N PRO A 80 -14.39 12.94 2.07
CA PRO A 80 -14.45 13.23 3.50
C PRO A 80 -14.30 11.95 4.32
N GLY A 81 -13.40 11.97 5.32
CA GLY A 81 -13.14 10.82 6.19
C GLY A 81 -12.26 9.71 5.59
N SER A 82 -11.72 9.83 4.36
CA SER A 82 -10.88 8.80 3.74
C SER A 82 -9.59 8.52 4.52
N VAL A 83 -9.00 9.55 5.14
CA VAL A 83 -7.84 9.38 6.03
C VAL A 83 -8.21 8.52 7.23
N SER A 84 -9.25 8.92 7.96
CA SER A 84 -9.71 8.21 9.15
C SER A 84 -10.16 6.78 8.84
N ALA A 85 -10.81 6.55 7.69
CA ALA A 85 -11.20 5.20 7.25
C ALA A 85 -9.98 4.32 6.96
N GLY A 86 -8.99 4.86 6.24
CA GLY A 86 -7.74 4.15 5.96
C GLY A 86 -6.94 3.83 7.23
N MET A 87 -6.81 4.80 8.15
CA MET A 87 -6.12 4.59 9.42
C MET A 87 -6.83 3.56 10.30
N ARG A 88 -8.16 3.65 10.41
CA ARG A 88 -8.95 2.64 11.14
C ARG A 88 -8.74 1.25 10.55
N TRP A 89 -8.75 1.14 9.22
CA TRP A 89 -8.51 -0.12 8.56
C TRP A 89 -7.13 -0.69 8.93
N LEU A 90 -6.08 0.12 8.97
CA LEU A 90 -4.74 -0.31 9.41
C LEU A 90 -4.73 -0.74 10.86
N GLN A 91 -5.37 0.02 11.75
CA GLN A 91 -5.48 -0.30 13.20
C GLN A 91 -6.26 -1.59 13.47
N GLU A 92 -7.20 -1.96 12.60
CA GLU A 92 -7.98 -3.20 12.69
C GLU A 92 -7.23 -4.44 12.21
N ARG A 93 -6.01 -4.30 11.71
CA ARG A 93 -5.20 -5.46 11.31
C ARG A 93 -4.74 -6.23 12.54
N ALA A 94 -4.85 -7.57 12.47
CA ALA A 94 -4.30 -8.45 13.49
C ALA A 94 -2.77 -8.41 13.47
N GLU A 95 -2.22 -8.18 12.28
CA GLU A 95 -0.77 -8.13 12.08
C GLU A 95 -0.42 -7.28 10.85
N ILE A 96 0.59 -6.42 11.00
CA ILE A 96 1.26 -5.72 9.89
C ILE A 96 2.72 -6.15 9.91
N VAL A 97 3.14 -6.84 8.85
CA VAL A 97 4.48 -7.40 8.72
C VAL A 97 5.31 -6.51 7.80
N ILE A 98 6.42 -6.01 8.31
CA ILE A 98 7.37 -5.18 7.57
C ILE A 98 8.76 -5.73 7.82
N ASP A 99 9.49 -6.06 6.75
CA ASP A 99 10.91 -6.41 6.86
C ASP A 99 11.72 -5.10 6.83
N PRO A 100 12.36 -4.70 7.93
CA PRO A 100 13.10 -3.44 7.99
C PRO A 100 14.36 -3.42 7.12
N ALA A 101 14.86 -4.57 6.69
CA ALA A 101 15.97 -4.63 5.74
C ALA A 101 15.54 -4.31 4.31
N ARG A 102 14.30 -4.66 3.95
CA ARG A 102 13.71 -4.41 2.62
C ARG A 102 12.91 -3.11 2.56
N CYS A 103 12.26 -2.76 3.65
CA CYS A 103 11.34 -1.62 3.76
C CYS A 103 11.72 -0.74 4.97
N PRO A 104 12.94 -0.15 5.00
CA PRO A 104 13.43 0.61 6.14
C PRO A 104 12.62 1.90 6.40
N CYS A 105 12.12 2.55 5.36
CA CYS A 105 11.35 3.79 5.50
C CYS A 105 9.97 3.51 6.06
N ALA A 106 9.26 2.54 5.50
CA ALA A 106 7.96 2.13 6.03
C ALA A 106 8.10 1.61 7.47
N ALA A 107 9.10 0.78 7.76
CA ALA A 107 9.33 0.30 9.12
C ALA A 107 9.58 1.44 10.12
N LYS A 108 10.35 2.47 9.72
CA LYS A 108 10.61 3.64 10.56
C LYS A 108 9.36 4.48 10.80
N GLU A 109 8.55 4.73 9.76
CA GLU A 109 7.31 5.49 9.91
C GLU A 109 6.30 4.73 10.78
N PHE A 110 6.02 3.46 10.48
CA PHE A 110 5.09 2.66 11.26
C PHE A 110 5.48 2.49 12.74
N ALA A 111 6.78 2.49 13.05
CA ALA A 111 7.26 2.40 14.42
C ALA A 111 7.12 3.71 15.21
N ARG A 112 6.93 4.86 14.56
CA ARG A 112 6.96 6.18 15.19
C ARG A 112 5.68 6.98 15.03
N TYR A 113 4.80 6.56 14.13
CA TYR A 113 3.59 7.30 13.82
C TYR A 113 2.56 7.12 14.93
N GLU A 114 2.23 8.19 15.58
CA GLU A 114 1.26 8.24 16.66
C GLU A 114 0.33 9.45 16.51
N TYR A 115 -0.71 9.51 17.30
CA TYR A 115 -1.61 10.66 17.30
C TYR A 115 -0.87 11.97 17.56
N ALA A 116 -1.37 13.06 16.98
CA ALA A 116 -0.87 14.38 17.26
C ALA A 116 -0.99 14.69 18.76
N GLN A 117 -0.03 15.46 19.29
CA GLN A 117 -0.06 15.93 20.66
C GLN A 117 -0.23 17.45 20.67
N ASP A 118 -0.95 17.97 21.66
CA ASP A 118 -1.01 19.38 21.94
C ASP A 118 0.27 19.87 22.63
N ARG A 119 0.30 21.16 23.00
CA ARG A 119 1.46 21.78 23.65
C ARG A 119 1.77 21.20 25.04
N ASP A 120 0.78 20.59 25.66
CA ASP A 120 0.86 20.02 27.02
C ASP A 120 1.13 18.50 26.95
N GLY A 121 1.32 17.95 25.76
CA GLY A 121 1.61 16.52 25.52
C GLY A 121 0.37 15.63 25.53
N THR A 122 -0.84 16.20 25.54
CA THR A 122 -2.08 15.43 25.46
C THR A 122 -2.32 14.96 24.03
N PHE A 123 -2.64 13.68 23.85
CA PHE A 123 -2.95 13.14 22.52
C PHE A 123 -4.28 13.71 22.01
N LEU A 124 -4.23 14.22 20.78
CA LEU A 124 -5.40 14.67 20.03
C LEU A 124 -5.94 13.49 19.21
N ALA A 125 -7.24 13.49 18.94
CA ALA A 125 -7.86 12.50 18.05
C ALA A 125 -7.61 12.82 16.55
N GLU A 126 -6.40 13.28 16.24
CA GLU A 126 -5.97 13.73 14.93
C GLU A 126 -4.69 13.00 14.51
N TYR A 127 -4.58 12.69 13.24
CA TYR A 127 -3.37 12.11 12.66
C TYR A 127 -2.47 13.25 12.15
N PRO A 128 -1.17 13.28 12.53
CA PRO A 128 -0.26 14.31 12.05
C PRO A 128 -0.07 14.19 10.52
N ASP A 129 -0.06 15.35 9.87
CA ASP A 129 0.22 15.45 8.43
C ASP A 129 1.72 15.71 8.19
N ARG A 130 2.53 14.83 8.74
CA ARG A 130 3.99 14.85 8.60
C ARG A 130 4.57 13.47 8.86
N ASP A 131 5.70 13.17 8.22
CA ASP A 131 6.41 11.89 8.38
C ASP A 131 5.50 10.66 8.17
N ASN A 132 4.58 10.75 7.18
CA ASN A 132 3.51 9.78 6.94
C ASN A 132 3.45 9.29 5.48
N HIS A 133 4.47 9.57 4.67
CA HIS A 133 4.48 9.28 3.24
C HIS A 133 4.30 7.79 2.92
N PHE A 134 4.99 6.92 3.67
CA PHE A 134 4.84 5.46 3.48
C PHE A 134 3.54 4.94 4.08
N ILE A 135 3.07 5.52 5.16
CA ILE A 135 1.74 5.23 5.73
C ILE A 135 0.65 5.60 4.72
N ASP A 136 0.76 6.77 4.09
CA ASP A 136 -0.19 7.22 3.07
C ASP A 136 -0.09 6.37 1.81
N ALA A 137 1.10 6.02 1.36
CA ALA A 137 1.29 5.08 0.25
C ALA A 137 0.64 3.72 0.54
N VAL A 138 0.74 3.20 1.77
CA VAL A 138 0.04 1.98 2.21
C VAL A 138 -1.47 2.19 2.21
N ARG A 139 -1.98 3.28 2.78
CA ARG A 139 -3.41 3.62 2.77
C ARG A 139 -3.99 3.65 1.35
N TYR A 140 -3.24 4.22 0.39
CA TYR A 140 -3.65 4.20 -1.00
C TYR A 140 -3.63 2.80 -1.59
N ALA A 141 -2.60 2.00 -1.31
CA ALA A 141 -2.53 0.62 -1.79
C ALA A 141 -3.72 -0.23 -1.31
N VAL A 142 -4.16 -0.03 -0.07
CA VAL A 142 -5.26 -0.78 0.53
C VAL A 142 -6.64 -0.12 0.40
N GLU A 143 -6.76 0.98 -0.35
CA GLU A 143 -8.03 1.72 -0.54
C GLU A 143 -9.22 0.81 -0.93
N PRO A 144 -9.07 -0.21 -1.79
CA PRO A 144 -10.19 -1.09 -2.12
C PRO A 144 -10.73 -1.90 -0.95
N PHE A 145 -9.90 -2.15 0.05
CA PHE A 145 -10.26 -2.93 1.25
C PHE A 145 -10.77 -2.03 2.38
N SER A 146 -10.33 -0.77 2.44
CA SER A 146 -10.74 0.19 3.46
C SER A 146 -12.09 0.86 3.16
N ASN A 147 -12.59 0.74 1.93
CA ASN A 147 -13.86 1.29 1.50
C ASN A 147 -14.95 0.23 1.61
N GLU A 148 -15.69 0.19 2.74
CA GLU A 148 -16.68 -0.85 3.09
C GLU A 148 -17.73 -1.14 2.00
N ARG A 149 -18.07 -0.16 1.17
CA ARG A 149 -19.00 -0.35 0.06
C ARG A 149 -18.45 -1.23 -1.07
N ARG A 150 -17.13 -1.36 -1.20
CA ARG A 150 -16.47 -2.18 -2.23
C ARG A 150 -15.98 -3.54 -1.72
N ALA A 151 -15.72 -3.66 -0.42
CA ALA A 151 -15.25 -4.93 0.17
C ALA A 151 -16.24 -6.08 -0.05
N ARG A 152 -17.54 -5.77 -0.15
CA ARG A 152 -18.59 -6.78 -0.42
C ARG A 152 -18.57 -7.39 -1.83
N THR A 153 -17.95 -6.70 -2.81
CA THR A 153 -17.89 -7.18 -4.21
C THR A 153 -16.59 -7.94 -4.52
N TRP A 154 -15.57 -7.85 -3.67
CA TRP A 154 -14.24 -8.43 -3.92
C TRP A 154 -13.99 -9.75 -3.18
N SER A 155 -14.85 -10.17 -2.29
CA SER A 155 -14.72 -11.44 -1.53
C SER A 155 -14.74 -12.71 -2.40
N GLY A 156 -14.92 -12.57 -3.71
CA GLY A 156 -14.99 -13.69 -4.67
C GLY A 156 -13.80 -13.83 -5.62
N LEU A 157 -12.82 -12.92 -5.67
CA LEU A 157 -11.90 -12.87 -6.81
C LEU A 157 -10.41 -13.10 -6.53
N TYR A 158 -9.94 -13.06 -5.29
CA TYR A 158 -8.52 -13.31 -5.00
C TYR A 158 -8.32 -14.12 -3.72
N SER A 159 -8.22 -15.43 -3.88
CA SER A 159 -7.48 -16.26 -2.92
C SER A 159 -6.03 -16.28 -3.40
N ILE A 160 -5.20 -15.35 -2.91
CA ILE A 160 -3.75 -15.48 -3.04
C ILE A 160 -3.32 -16.37 -1.89
N GLU A 161 -3.05 -17.64 -2.19
CA GLU A 161 -2.31 -18.50 -1.28
C GLU A 161 -0.95 -17.85 -1.04
N PRO A 162 -0.54 -17.59 0.22
CA PRO A 162 0.78 -17.08 0.49
C PRO A 162 1.82 -18.11 0.03
N GLY A 163 2.63 -17.75 -0.94
CA GLY A 163 3.80 -18.54 -1.31
C GLY A 163 4.73 -18.70 -0.10
N PRO A 164 5.60 -19.72 -0.09
CA PRO A 164 6.48 -19.99 1.04
C PRO A 164 7.39 -18.78 1.32
N LEU A 165 7.51 -18.45 2.60
CA LEU A 165 8.45 -17.44 3.09
C LEU A 165 9.87 -17.83 2.66
N PRO A 166 10.71 -16.90 2.21
CA PRO A 166 12.09 -17.18 1.85
C PRO A 166 12.83 -17.70 3.10
N GLY A 167 13.27 -18.95 3.07
CA GLY A 167 14.11 -19.56 4.13
C GLY A 167 13.68 -20.93 4.65
N LYS A 168 12.69 -21.60 4.05
CA LYS A 168 12.44 -23.05 4.33
C LYS A 168 12.44 -23.84 3.04
N GLU A 169 13.22 -24.91 3.04
CA GLU A 169 13.47 -25.80 1.93
C GLU A 169 12.21 -26.35 1.26
N ASN A 170 12.35 -26.59 -0.04
CA ASN A 170 11.36 -27.12 -0.97
C ASN A 170 10.49 -28.25 -0.41
N HIS A 171 9.19 -28.00 -0.40
CA HIS A 171 8.21 -29.07 -0.53
C HIS A 171 7.31 -28.72 -1.72
N ASP A 172 7.25 -29.65 -2.67
CA ASP A 172 6.49 -29.57 -3.91
C ASP A 172 5.02 -29.26 -3.66
N TYR A 173 4.58 -28.09 -4.16
CA TYR A 173 3.17 -27.76 -4.20
C TYR A 173 2.61 -28.11 -5.58
N GLN A 174 1.78 -29.14 -5.61
CA GLN A 174 0.96 -29.46 -6.78
C GLN A 174 -0.24 -28.50 -6.84
N ILE A 175 -0.41 -27.86 -7.98
CA ILE A 175 -1.57 -27.02 -8.27
C ILE A 175 -2.72 -27.93 -8.70
N GLU A 176 -3.67 -28.20 -7.81
CA GLU A 176 -4.94 -28.82 -8.21
C GLU A 176 -5.87 -27.80 -8.90
N LYS A 177 -5.99 -27.94 -10.21
CA LYS A 177 -7.04 -27.27 -10.99
C LYS A 177 -8.39 -27.90 -10.65
N ARG A 178 -9.22 -27.23 -9.85
CA ARG A 178 -10.64 -27.59 -9.76
C ARG A 178 -11.35 -27.17 -11.03
N ALA A 179 -11.63 -28.13 -11.88
CA ALA A 179 -12.54 -27.96 -13.02
C ALA A 179 -13.97 -27.79 -12.48
N GLY A 180 -14.57 -26.64 -12.79
CA GLY A 180 -15.99 -26.41 -12.50
C GLY A 180 -16.87 -27.34 -13.32
N ARG A 181 -17.66 -28.16 -12.68
CA ARG A 181 -18.79 -28.86 -13.32
C ARG A 181 -19.97 -27.90 -13.37
N ARG A 182 -20.41 -27.64 -14.58
CA ARG A 182 -21.78 -27.16 -14.83
C ARG A 182 -22.74 -28.36 -14.74
N ALA A 183 -23.79 -28.21 -14.03
CA ALA A 183 -25.07 -28.88 -14.24
C ALA A 183 -26.15 -27.83 -14.17
#